data_a0c9551219a27c6d5cad05e54d021c22
#
_entry.id   a0c9551219a27c6d5cad05e54d021c22
#
_cell.length_a   1.000
_cell.length_b   1.000
_cell.length_c   1.000
_cell.angle_alpha   90.00
_cell.angle_beta   90.00
_cell.angle_gamma   90.00
#
_symmetry.space_group_name_H-M   'P 1'
#
loop_
_entity.id
_entity.type
_entity.pdbx_description
1 polymer ?
#
loop_
_entity_poly.entity_id
_entity_poly.type
_entity_poly.pdbx_seq_one_letter_code
_entity_poly.pdbx_strand_id
1 'polypeptide(L)'
;MFDVALYGHLTHDRILNKFKQSATVGSIGNVWKTLKSINPKLRIDLQPTEIGEALIYINEDISERTSVANLSLYTNYSPNINKTKFSHIIYLNELTNTSFITDLNSTYISADMCAGKQLKDLSVLKNLDFLFISDEDMYYDIEELRLLVKKSVIVHCPSGSICYNKEDTIISTVDIIENINVLGAGDMFAASFINSFLNTSDINNSVTVAHNTVSKLLNNEN
;
A
#
# COMPACT_ATOMS: atom_id res chain seq x y z
N MET A 1 11.94 19.39 -5.48
CA MET A 1 11.27 18.18 -5.99
C MET A 1 11.41 17.10 -4.92
N PHE A 2 10.33 16.47 -4.53
CA PHE A 2 10.32 15.32 -3.61
C PHE A 2 10.66 14.03 -4.36
N ASP A 3 11.11 13.00 -3.63
CA ASP A 3 11.36 11.70 -4.21
C ASP A 3 10.07 10.86 -4.24
N VAL A 4 9.30 10.91 -3.14
CA VAL A 4 7.99 10.22 -3.00
C VAL A 4 6.96 11.20 -2.48
N ALA A 5 5.71 11.12 -2.97
CA ALA A 5 4.54 11.70 -2.33
C ALA A 5 3.57 10.59 -1.92
N LEU A 6 3.01 10.70 -0.73
CA LEU A 6 2.04 9.77 -0.16
C LEU A 6 0.71 10.48 0.02
N TYR A 7 -0.34 9.92 -0.58
CA TYR A 7 -1.71 10.45 -0.55
C TYR A 7 -2.65 9.44 0.09
N GLY A 8 -3.59 9.90 0.89
CA GLY A 8 -4.64 9.02 1.39
C GLY A 8 -4.84 9.09 2.89
N HIS A 9 -5.32 8.00 3.45
CA HIS A 9 -5.85 7.96 4.80
C HIS A 9 -4.78 8.06 5.89
N LEU A 10 -4.98 9.00 6.80
CA LEU A 10 -4.32 9.07 8.09
C LEU A 10 -5.35 8.66 9.15
N THR A 11 -5.07 7.58 9.87
CA THR A 11 -5.95 7.10 10.94
C THR A 11 -5.20 7.03 12.26
N HIS A 12 -5.90 7.28 13.34
CA HIS A 12 -5.46 6.94 14.69
C HIS A 12 -5.98 5.54 15.01
N ASP A 13 -5.11 4.54 14.84
CA ASP A 13 -5.49 3.15 15.04
C ASP A 13 -5.31 2.77 16.50
N ARG A 14 -6.36 2.21 17.11
CA ARG A 14 -6.28 1.50 18.39
C ARG A 14 -6.15 0.02 18.11
N ILE A 15 -5.04 -0.56 18.50
CA ILE A 15 -4.73 -1.96 18.27
C ILE A 15 -5.00 -2.73 19.53
N LEU A 16 -5.87 -3.73 19.43
CA LEU A 16 -6.15 -4.70 20.49
C LEU A 16 -5.49 -6.03 20.10
N ASN A 17 -4.54 -6.44 20.91
CA ASN A 17 -3.97 -7.76 20.91
C ASN A 17 -4.32 -8.45 22.23
N LYS A 18 -4.25 -9.77 22.30
CA LYS A 18 -4.58 -10.62 23.46
C LYS A 18 -4.05 -10.09 24.80
N PHE A 19 -2.92 -9.39 24.80
CA PHE A 19 -2.21 -8.93 26.00
C PHE A 19 -1.78 -7.47 26.01
N LYS A 20 -2.00 -6.73 24.92
CA LYS A 20 -1.51 -5.35 24.77
C LYS A 20 -2.51 -4.48 24.05
N GLN A 21 -2.56 -3.22 24.45
CA GLN A 21 -3.12 -2.14 23.64
C GLN A 21 -1.98 -1.29 23.13
N SER A 22 -2.03 -0.94 21.87
CA SER A 22 -1.09 0.00 21.25
C SER A 22 -1.84 0.92 20.28
N ALA A 23 -1.14 1.91 19.75
CA ALA A 23 -1.69 2.82 18.75
C ALA A 23 -0.69 3.02 17.61
N THR A 24 -1.20 3.24 16.40
CA THR A 24 -0.40 3.60 15.24
C THR A 24 -1.09 4.70 14.42
N VAL A 25 -0.43 5.17 13.39
CA VAL A 25 -0.89 6.28 12.54
C VAL A 25 -1.45 5.82 11.19
N GLY A 26 -1.92 4.58 11.12
CA GLY A 26 -2.54 4.00 9.92
C GLY A 26 -1.57 3.76 8.77
N SER A 27 -2.13 3.41 7.61
CA SER A 27 -1.35 2.94 6.47
C SER A 27 -0.40 3.99 5.90
N ILE A 28 -0.79 5.26 5.81
CA ILE A 28 0.13 6.32 5.34
C ILE A 28 1.34 6.46 6.27
N GLY A 29 1.12 6.30 7.58
CA GLY A 29 2.19 6.30 8.57
C GLY A 29 3.08 5.08 8.47
N ASN A 30 2.52 3.90 8.20
CA ASN A 30 3.29 2.66 8.02
C ASN A 30 4.18 2.75 6.78
N VAL A 31 3.64 3.18 5.63
CA VAL A 31 4.42 3.41 4.40
C VAL A 31 5.54 4.43 4.65
N TRP A 32 5.23 5.57 5.29
CA TRP A 32 6.22 6.59 5.61
C TRP A 32 7.33 6.08 6.53
N LYS A 33 6.97 5.39 7.62
CA LYS A 33 7.95 4.80 8.56
C LYS A 33 8.85 3.81 7.87
N THR A 34 8.28 2.92 7.05
CA THR A 34 9.04 1.91 6.31
C THR A 34 10.01 2.59 5.32
N LEU A 35 9.54 3.54 4.51
CA LEU A 35 10.42 4.28 3.59
C LEU A 35 11.56 4.97 4.32
N LYS A 36 11.29 5.60 5.47
CA LYS A 36 12.32 6.27 6.27
C LYS A 36 13.29 5.30 6.96
N SER A 37 12.82 4.13 7.36
CA SER A 37 13.65 3.07 7.94
C SER A 37 14.65 2.51 6.91
N ILE A 38 14.19 2.22 5.69
CA ILE A 38 15.05 1.63 4.64
C ILE A 38 15.90 2.68 3.91
N ASN A 39 15.43 3.92 3.83
CA ASN A 39 16.16 5.02 3.18
C ASN A 39 15.87 6.37 3.86
N PRO A 40 16.60 6.72 4.92
CA PRO A 40 16.38 7.98 5.66
C PRO A 40 16.55 9.26 4.83
N LYS A 41 17.26 9.19 3.70
CA LYS A 41 17.56 10.35 2.83
C LYS A 41 16.40 10.70 1.89
N LEU A 42 15.38 9.82 1.73
CA LEU A 42 14.24 10.12 0.88
C LEU A 42 13.51 11.39 1.34
N ARG A 43 13.26 12.29 0.40
CA ARG A 43 12.39 13.46 0.62
C ARG A 43 10.97 13.05 0.31
N ILE A 44 10.18 12.93 1.38
CA ILE A 44 8.79 12.45 1.30
C ILE A 44 7.85 13.62 1.53
N ASP A 45 6.89 13.79 0.63
CA ASP A 45 5.76 14.70 0.74
C ASP A 45 4.56 13.92 1.27
N LEU A 46 4.05 14.32 2.44
CA LEU A 46 2.88 13.70 3.04
C LEU A 46 1.66 14.57 2.78
N GLN A 47 0.67 13.99 2.11
CA GLN A 47 -0.61 14.62 1.80
C GLN A 47 -1.74 13.77 2.40
N PRO A 48 -1.88 13.76 3.75
CA PRO A 48 -2.89 12.93 4.40
C PRO A 48 -4.29 13.54 4.24
N THR A 49 -5.30 12.68 4.34
CA THR A 49 -6.68 13.08 4.60
C THR A 49 -6.81 13.64 6.02
N GLU A 50 -8.02 14.10 6.39
CA GLU A 50 -8.34 14.35 7.79
C GLU A 50 -8.16 13.05 8.61
N ILE A 51 -7.87 13.21 9.91
CA ILE A 51 -7.59 12.08 10.79
C ILE A 51 -8.88 11.30 11.06
N GLY A 52 -8.90 10.03 10.70
CA GLY A 52 -9.94 9.07 11.08
C GLY A 52 -9.55 8.24 12.31
N GLU A 53 -10.47 7.39 12.74
CA GLU A 53 -10.22 6.43 13.83
C GLU A 53 -10.46 5.00 13.33
N ALA A 54 -9.61 4.08 13.74
CA ALA A 54 -9.80 2.65 13.52
C ALA A 54 -9.58 1.85 14.79
N LEU A 55 -10.35 0.79 14.94
CA LEU A 55 -10.14 -0.24 15.95
C LEU A 55 -9.70 -1.51 15.24
N ILE A 56 -8.54 -2.02 15.60
CA ILE A 56 -7.92 -3.19 14.99
C ILE A 56 -7.76 -4.27 16.04
N TYR A 57 -8.28 -5.45 15.76
CA TYR A 57 -8.05 -6.65 16.55
C TYR A 57 -7.06 -7.55 15.82
N ILE A 58 -6.00 -7.97 16.52
CA ILE A 58 -4.96 -8.86 15.99
C ILE A 58 -5.06 -10.20 16.69
N ASN A 59 -5.09 -11.28 15.93
CA ASN A 59 -4.94 -12.63 16.39
C ASN A 59 -3.63 -13.23 15.86
N GLU A 60 -2.57 -13.15 16.68
CA GLU A 60 -1.25 -13.64 16.32
C GLU A 60 -1.19 -15.16 16.20
N ASP A 61 -2.07 -15.89 16.91
CA ASP A 61 -2.10 -17.37 16.89
C ASP A 61 -2.39 -17.92 15.47
N ILE A 62 -3.09 -17.12 14.64
CA ILE A 62 -3.45 -17.49 13.26
C ILE A 62 -2.98 -16.44 12.24
N SER A 63 -2.16 -15.50 12.67
CA SER A 63 -1.66 -14.39 11.83
C SER A 63 -2.75 -13.61 11.07
N GLU A 64 -3.90 -13.38 11.74
CA GLU A 64 -5.04 -12.66 11.16
C GLU A 64 -5.35 -11.36 11.90
N ARG A 65 -6.04 -10.47 11.19
CA ARG A 65 -6.52 -9.20 11.73
C ARG A 65 -7.95 -8.90 11.27
N THR A 66 -8.67 -8.18 12.12
CA THR A 66 -9.98 -7.59 11.77
C THR A 66 -9.95 -6.12 12.16
N SER A 67 -10.49 -5.25 11.31
CA SER A 67 -10.55 -3.81 11.59
C SER A 67 -11.93 -3.22 11.34
N VAL A 68 -12.28 -2.23 12.16
CA VAL A 68 -13.44 -1.36 11.95
C VAL A 68 -12.96 0.07 11.99
N ALA A 69 -13.22 0.82 10.92
CA ALA A 69 -12.79 2.21 10.81
C ALA A 69 -13.98 3.16 10.62
N ASN A 70 -13.89 4.34 11.21
CA ASN A 70 -14.78 5.46 10.94
C ASN A 70 -14.10 6.41 9.96
N LEU A 71 -14.50 6.33 8.70
CA LEU A 71 -13.92 7.07 7.58
C LEU A 71 -14.86 8.18 7.07
N SER A 72 -15.86 8.58 7.84
CA SER A 72 -16.88 9.56 7.43
C SER A 72 -16.33 10.97 7.14
N LEU A 73 -15.08 11.23 7.48
CA LEU A 73 -14.43 12.54 7.36
C LEU A 73 -13.74 12.79 6.00
N TYR A 74 -13.75 11.82 5.08
CA TYR A 74 -12.96 11.89 3.86
C TYR A 74 -13.67 12.47 2.63
N THR A 75 -14.79 13.17 2.82
CA THR A 75 -15.67 13.63 1.72
C THR A 75 -15.06 14.74 0.85
N ASN A 76 -14.09 15.51 1.34
CA ASN A 76 -13.56 16.69 0.65
C ASN A 76 -12.03 16.68 0.49
N TYR A 77 -11.45 15.50 0.28
CA TYR A 77 -10.00 15.39 0.12
C TYR A 77 -9.50 16.14 -1.12
N SER A 78 -8.66 17.14 -0.92
CA SER A 78 -8.04 17.96 -1.97
C SER A 78 -6.56 18.19 -1.61
N PRO A 79 -5.67 17.25 -1.97
CA PRO A 79 -4.26 17.35 -1.63
C PRO A 79 -3.54 18.42 -2.44
N ASN A 80 -2.42 18.93 -1.93
CA ASN A 80 -1.50 19.73 -2.72
C ASN A 80 -0.73 18.82 -3.69
N ILE A 81 -0.61 19.28 -4.94
CA ILE A 81 0.11 18.54 -5.98
C ILE A 81 1.51 19.11 -6.15
N ASN A 82 2.49 18.37 -5.68
CA ASN A 82 3.90 18.71 -5.83
C ASN A 82 4.56 17.83 -6.89
N LYS A 83 5.64 18.35 -7.52
CA LYS A 83 6.44 17.56 -8.45
C LYS A 83 7.25 16.52 -7.70
N THR A 84 7.05 15.23 -8.05
CA THR A 84 7.70 14.07 -7.42
C THR A 84 8.22 13.07 -8.44
N LYS A 85 9.07 12.14 -8.02
CA LYS A 85 9.44 10.99 -8.86
C LYS A 85 8.38 9.89 -8.79
N PHE A 86 7.81 9.68 -7.61
CA PHE A 86 6.83 8.63 -7.35
C PHE A 86 5.70 9.13 -6.47
N SER A 87 4.45 8.93 -6.89
CA SER A 87 3.25 9.18 -6.08
C SER A 87 2.59 7.85 -5.74
N HIS A 88 2.23 7.66 -4.47
CA HIS A 88 1.52 6.49 -4.00
C HIS A 88 0.24 6.89 -3.28
N ILE A 89 -0.89 6.35 -3.75
CA ILE A 89 -2.23 6.58 -3.22
C ILE A 89 -2.60 5.39 -2.33
N ILE A 90 -2.86 5.64 -1.06
CA ILE A 90 -3.16 4.62 -0.06
C ILE A 90 -4.67 4.49 0.05
N TYR A 91 -5.17 3.25 -0.05
CA TYR A 91 -6.60 2.90 0.01
C TYR A 91 -7.44 3.67 -1.01
N LEU A 92 -7.06 3.55 -2.28
CA LEU A 92 -7.71 4.24 -3.39
C LEU A 92 -9.24 4.08 -3.39
N ASN A 93 -9.74 2.89 -3.10
CA ASN A 93 -11.16 2.56 -3.06
C ASN A 93 -11.92 3.15 -1.85
N GLU A 94 -11.21 3.72 -0.89
CA GLU A 94 -11.78 4.46 0.25
C GLU A 94 -11.92 5.96 -0.04
N LEU A 95 -11.22 6.49 -1.03
CA LEU A 95 -11.29 7.90 -1.38
C LEU A 95 -12.60 8.22 -2.09
N THR A 96 -13.31 9.24 -1.61
CA THR A 96 -14.56 9.72 -2.24
C THR A 96 -14.31 10.61 -3.45
N ASN A 97 -13.13 11.26 -3.51
CA ASN A 97 -12.69 12.08 -4.63
C ASN A 97 -11.31 11.62 -5.09
N THR A 98 -11.24 11.10 -6.31
CA THR A 98 -10.02 10.62 -6.96
C THR A 98 -9.59 11.51 -8.14
N SER A 99 -10.28 12.63 -8.39
CA SER A 99 -10.01 13.50 -9.55
C SER A 99 -8.60 14.09 -9.55
N PHE A 100 -8.02 14.33 -8.36
CA PHE A 100 -6.65 14.86 -8.24
C PHE A 100 -5.59 13.93 -8.86
N ILE A 101 -5.89 12.64 -9.06
CA ILE A 101 -4.93 11.67 -9.61
C ILE A 101 -4.55 12.03 -11.05
N THR A 102 -5.47 12.63 -11.81
CA THR A 102 -5.18 13.10 -13.17
C THR A 102 -4.21 14.27 -13.21
N ASP A 103 -4.12 15.03 -12.13
CA ASP A 103 -3.29 16.23 -12.02
C ASP A 103 -1.92 15.94 -11.39
N LEU A 104 -1.68 14.69 -10.94
CA LEU A 104 -0.41 14.31 -10.30
C LEU A 104 0.78 14.55 -11.24
N ASN A 105 1.74 15.32 -10.77
CA ASN A 105 2.98 15.64 -11.49
C ASN A 105 4.11 14.71 -11.06
N SER A 106 3.99 13.43 -11.42
CA SER A 106 4.90 12.36 -11.00
C SER A 106 5.37 11.53 -12.19
N THR A 107 6.61 11.00 -12.08
CA THR A 107 7.12 10.09 -13.11
C THR A 107 6.39 8.75 -13.05
N TYR A 108 6.08 8.28 -11.83
CA TYR A 108 5.32 7.05 -11.60
C TYR A 108 4.21 7.30 -10.58
N ILE A 109 3.09 6.65 -10.80
CA ILE A 109 1.92 6.71 -9.92
C ILE A 109 1.51 5.27 -9.57
N SER A 110 1.34 5.01 -8.28
CA SER A 110 0.79 3.75 -7.81
C SER A 110 -0.34 3.97 -6.81
N ALA A 111 -1.14 2.95 -6.62
CA ALA A 111 -2.12 2.90 -5.55
C ALA A 111 -2.17 1.52 -4.92
N ASP A 112 -2.66 1.43 -3.68
CA ASP A 112 -3.14 0.20 -3.09
C ASP A 112 -4.66 0.24 -2.87
N MET A 113 -5.25 -0.93 -2.71
CA MET A 113 -6.66 -1.12 -2.39
C MET A 113 -6.82 -1.53 -0.92
N CYS A 114 -7.83 -0.98 -0.26
CA CYS A 114 -8.23 -1.47 1.06
C CYS A 114 -9.11 -2.72 0.92
N ALA A 115 -8.84 -3.73 1.73
CA ALA A 115 -9.60 -4.97 1.74
C ALA A 115 -11.13 -4.74 1.99
N GLY A 116 -11.94 -5.52 1.29
CA GLY A 116 -13.38 -5.60 1.53
C GLY A 116 -14.22 -4.50 0.90
N LYS A 117 -13.64 -3.59 0.09
CA LYS A 117 -14.38 -2.56 -0.63
C LYS A 117 -14.07 -2.55 -2.11
N GLN A 118 -15.09 -2.25 -2.92
CA GLN A 118 -14.92 -2.10 -4.36
C GLN A 118 -14.68 -0.64 -4.75
N LEU A 119 -13.80 -0.43 -5.71
CA LEU A 119 -13.61 0.85 -6.37
C LEU A 119 -14.83 1.15 -7.25
N LYS A 120 -15.45 2.31 -7.07
CA LYS A 120 -16.66 2.68 -7.79
C LYS A 120 -16.45 2.97 -9.28
N ASP A 121 -15.28 3.52 -9.60
CA ASP A 121 -14.92 3.88 -10.98
C ASP A 121 -13.53 3.34 -11.30
N LEU A 122 -13.48 2.28 -12.10
CA LEU A 122 -12.23 1.67 -12.56
C LEU A 122 -11.47 2.54 -13.55
N SER A 123 -12.08 3.57 -14.14
CA SER A 123 -11.41 4.42 -15.13
C SER A 123 -10.19 5.16 -14.57
N VAL A 124 -10.16 5.43 -13.26
CA VAL A 124 -9.03 6.07 -12.57
C VAL A 124 -7.74 5.25 -12.67
N LEU A 125 -7.85 3.92 -12.78
CA LEU A 125 -6.72 2.99 -12.88
C LEU A 125 -5.84 3.24 -14.11
N LYS A 126 -6.39 3.85 -15.16
CA LYS A 126 -5.64 4.24 -16.37
C LYS A 126 -4.54 5.27 -16.10
N ASN A 127 -4.60 5.95 -14.96
CA ASN A 127 -3.58 6.90 -14.55
C ASN A 127 -2.42 6.25 -13.79
N LEU A 128 -2.61 5.02 -13.29
CA LEU A 128 -1.64 4.32 -12.45
C LEU A 128 -0.62 3.55 -13.29
N ASP A 129 0.64 3.56 -12.83
CA ASP A 129 1.69 2.65 -13.32
C ASP A 129 1.61 1.31 -12.60
N PHE A 130 1.32 1.31 -11.29
CA PHE A 130 1.23 0.11 -10.47
C PHE A 130 -0.01 0.12 -9.60
N LEU A 131 -0.63 -1.04 -9.44
CA LEU A 131 -1.73 -1.27 -8.51
C LEU A 131 -1.35 -2.42 -7.57
N PHE A 132 -1.38 -2.18 -6.27
CA PHE A 132 -1.17 -3.21 -5.24
C PHE A 132 -2.52 -3.69 -4.72
N ILE A 133 -2.67 -5.00 -4.59
CA ILE A 133 -3.89 -5.68 -4.13
C ILE A 133 -3.48 -6.83 -3.23
N SER A 134 -4.21 -7.02 -2.13
CA SER A 134 -4.11 -8.25 -1.33
C SER A 134 -4.88 -9.38 -2.02
N ASP A 135 -4.48 -10.63 -1.79
CA ASP A 135 -5.27 -11.81 -2.18
C ASP A 135 -6.64 -11.86 -1.49
N GLU A 136 -6.81 -11.16 -0.38
CA GLU A 136 -8.10 -10.97 0.29
C GLU A 136 -9.07 -10.07 -0.50
N ASP A 137 -8.58 -9.32 -1.49
CA ASP A 137 -9.33 -8.33 -2.27
C ASP A 137 -9.75 -8.81 -3.66
N MET A 138 -9.74 -10.12 -3.91
CA MET A 138 -10.00 -10.73 -5.23
C MET A 138 -11.46 -10.62 -5.70
N TYR A 139 -12.08 -9.46 -5.50
CA TYR A 139 -13.41 -9.12 -6.04
C TYR A 139 -13.36 -8.63 -7.49
N TYR A 140 -12.15 -8.46 -8.04
CA TYR A 140 -11.93 -7.90 -9.37
C TYR A 140 -11.49 -8.97 -10.36
N ASP A 141 -11.88 -8.80 -11.61
CA ASP A 141 -11.25 -9.53 -12.71
C ASP A 141 -9.85 -8.96 -12.93
N ILE A 142 -8.83 -9.75 -12.61
CA ILE A 142 -7.42 -9.35 -12.72
C ILE A 142 -7.05 -8.99 -14.16
N GLU A 143 -7.61 -9.67 -15.17
CA GLU A 143 -7.35 -9.34 -16.56
C GLU A 143 -7.95 -7.98 -16.95
N GLU A 144 -9.11 -7.61 -16.40
CA GLU A 144 -9.65 -6.26 -16.56
C GLU A 144 -8.72 -5.21 -15.95
N LEU A 145 -8.26 -5.42 -14.70
CA LEU A 145 -7.34 -4.50 -14.03
C LEU A 145 -6.01 -4.37 -14.79
N ARG A 146 -5.46 -5.50 -15.28
CA ARG A 146 -4.25 -5.56 -16.08
C ARG A 146 -4.34 -4.71 -17.35
N LEU A 147 -5.50 -4.69 -18.00
CA LEU A 147 -5.74 -3.86 -19.18
C LEU A 147 -5.79 -2.37 -18.86
N LEU A 148 -6.24 -2.00 -17.67
CA LEU A 148 -6.39 -0.60 -17.25
C LEU A 148 -5.08 0.00 -16.74
N VAL A 149 -4.34 -0.71 -15.88
CA VAL A 149 -3.10 -0.22 -15.26
C VAL A 149 -1.97 -0.18 -16.29
N LYS A 150 -1.13 0.84 -16.27
CA LYS A 150 -0.10 1.08 -17.31
C LYS A 150 1.00 0.02 -17.33
N LYS A 151 1.49 -0.44 -16.16
CA LYS A 151 2.64 -1.36 -16.04
C LYS A 151 2.26 -2.69 -15.43
N SER A 152 1.87 -2.71 -14.16
CA SER A 152 1.64 -3.98 -13.45
C SER A 152 0.55 -3.86 -12.37
N VAL A 153 -0.26 -4.93 -12.27
CA VAL A 153 -1.08 -5.22 -11.10
C VAL A 153 -0.30 -6.23 -10.25
N ILE A 154 -0.07 -5.92 -8.99
CA ILE A 154 0.74 -6.72 -8.07
C ILE A 154 -0.19 -7.25 -6.98
N VAL A 155 -0.50 -8.54 -7.05
CA VAL A 155 -1.28 -9.24 -6.03
C VAL A 155 -0.31 -9.86 -5.03
N HIS A 156 -0.35 -9.43 -3.78
CA HIS A 156 0.51 -9.96 -2.73
C HIS A 156 -0.28 -10.80 -1.73
N CYS A 157 0.37 -11.82 -1.18
CA CYS A 157 -0.17 -12.71 -0.16
C CYS A 157 0.96 -13.17 0.78
N PRO A 158 0.65 -13.89 1.89
CA PRO A 158 1.66 -14.39 2.82
C PRO A 158 2.71 -15.31 2.18
N SER A 159 2.36 -16.03 1.10
CA SER A 159 3.26 -16.96 0.40
C SER A 159 4.01 -16.33 -0.79
N GLY A 160 3.82 -15.03 -1.05
CA GLY A 160 4.51 -14.37 -2.15
C GLY A 160 3.69 -13.30 -2.87
N SER A 161 3.91 -13.17 -4.16
CA SER A 161 3.12 -12.28 -5.01
C SER A 161 3.09 -12.73 -6.47
N ILE A 162 2.08 -12.25 -7.19
CA ILE A 162 1.93 -12.39 -8.63
C ILE A 162 1.86 -10.99 -9.23
N CYS A 163 2.79 -10.69 -10.14
CA CYS A 163 2.81 -9.43 -10.90
C CYS A 163 2.27 -9.67 -12.29
N TYR A 164 1.12 -9.11 -12.58
CA TYR A 164 0.49 -9.17 -13.89
C TYR A 164 0.91 -7.96 -14.72
N ASN A 165 1.95 -8.11 -15.53
CA ASN A 165 2.40 -7.10 -16.48
C ASN A 165 1.55 -7.17 -17.75
N LYS A 166 1.72 -6.22 -18.69
CA LYS A 166 0.94 -6.20 -19.95
C LYS A 166 1.10 -7.47 -20.78
N GLU A 167 2.29 -8.03 -20.84
CA GLU A 167 2.63 -9.13 -21.75
C GLU A 167 2.96 -10.43 -21.01
N ASP A 168 3.39 -10.35 -19.76
CA ASP A 168 3.85 -11.49 -18.98
C ASP A 168 3.30 -11.49 -17.54
N THR A 169 3.53 -12.59 -16.85
CA THR A 169 3.19 -12.76 -15.44
C THR A 169 4.41 -13.28 -14.69
N ILE A 170 4.74 -12.59 -13.60
CA ILE A 170 5.88 -12.93 -12.74
C ILE A 170 5.36 -13.44 -11.43
N ILE A 171 5.80 -14.64 -11.03
CA ILE A 171 5.44 -15.25 -9.75
C ILE A 171 6.67 -15.23 -8.85
N SER A 172 6.50 -14.67 -7.65
CA SER A 172 7.51 -14.67 -6.60
C SER A 172 6.97 -15.42 -5.39
N THR A 173 7.69 -16.44 -4.93
CA THR A 173 7.32 -17.23 -3.75
C THR A 173 8.27 -16.94 -2.59
N VAL A 174 7.73 -16.93 -1.38
CA VAL A 174 8.49 -16.78 -0.13
C VAL A 174 7.99 -17.78 0.91
N ASP A 175 8.85 -18.09 1.89
CA ASP A 175 8.43 -18.90 3.02
C ASP A 175 7.42 -18.13 3.88
N ILE A 176 6.34 -18.79 4.27
CA ILE A 176 5.33 -18.22 5.14
C ILE A 176 5.91 -18.08 6.55
N ILE A 177 5.75 -16.91 7.14
CA ILE A 177 6.11 -16.65 8.53
C ILE A 177 4.83 -16.79 9.35
N GLU A 178 4.81 -17.72 10.29
CA GLU A 178 3.65 -18.00 11.14
C GLU A 178 3.76 -17.32 12.52
N ASN A 179 2.63 -17.15 13.19
CA ASN A 179 2.53 -16.66 14.57
C ASN A 179 3.14 -15.26 14.77
N ILE A 180 2.91 -14.37 13.80
CA ILE A 180 3.41 -13.00 13.84
C ILE A 180 2.28 -11.98 13.69
N ASN A 181 2.59 -10.75 14.08
CA ASN A 181 1.75 -9.60 13.78
C ASN A 181 1.96 -9.17 12.32
N VAL A 182 0.95 -9.38 11.49
CA VAL A 182 0.97 -9.02 10.05
C VAL A 182 0.44 -7.62 9.75
N LEU A 183 0.12 -6.84 10.79
CA LEU A 183 -0.41 -5.48 10.61
C LEU A 183 0.58 -4.59 9.85
N GLY A 184 0.14 -4.02 8.73
CA GLY A 184 0.96 -3.15 7.90
C GLY A 184 1.94 -3.89 6.97
N ALA A 185 1.88 -5.23 6.86
CA ALA A 185 2.75 -5.98 5.95
C ALA A 185 2.59 -5.53 4.48
N GLY A 186 1.35 -5.26 4.03
CA GLY A 186 1.08 -4.70 2.70
C GLY A 186 1.69 -3.30 2.53
N ASP A 187 1.57 -2.44 3.56
CA ASP A 187 2.17 -1.10 3.57
C ASP A 187 3.71 -1.18 3.47
N MET A 188 4.33 -2.13 4.22
CA MET A 188 5.77 -2.37 4.18
C MET A 188 6.21 -2.89 2.81
N PHE A 189 5.41 -3.76 2.20
CA PHE A 189 5.67 -4.30 0.86
C PHE A 189 5.66 -3.17 -0.19
N ALA A 190 4.59 -2.38 -0.24
CA ALA A 190 4.47 -1.25 -1.17
C ALA A 190 5.61 -0.24 -1.00
N ALA A 191 5.94 0.14 0.25
CA ALA A 191 7.06 1.04 0.56
C ALA A 191 8.40 0.51 0.07
N SER A 192 8.67 -0.78 0.31
CA SER A 192 9.92 -1.43 -0.08
C SER A 192 10.05 -1.56 -1.59
N PHE A 193 8.94 -1.92 -2.26
CA PHE A 193 8.87 -1.92 -3.73
C PHE A 193 9.18 -0.53 -4.30
N ILE A 194 8.51 0.51 -3.81
CA ILE A 194 8.69 1.89 -4.27
C ILE A 194 10.16 2.31 -4.14
N ASN A 195 10.78 2.08 -2.98
CA ASN A 195 12.20 2.42 -2.77
C ASN A 195 13.13 1.66 -3.71
N SER A 196 12.92 0.37 -3.92
CA SER A 196 13.72 -0.44 -4.84
C SER A 196 13.52 0.00 -6.28
N PHE A 197 12.27 0.21 -6.70
CA PHE A 197 11.93 0.61 -8.06
C PHE A 197 12.49 1.99 -8.43
N LEU A 198 12.51 2.95 -7.51
CA LEU A 198 13.14 4.25 -7.71
C LEU A 198 14.64 4.15 -8.01
N ASN A 199 15.31 3.11 -7.52
CA ASN A 199 16.75 2.91 -7.72
C ASN A 199 17.08 2.04 -8.92
N THR A 200 16.22 1.10 -9.29
CA THR A 200 16.52 0.05 -10.29
C THR A 200 15.68 0.13 -11.54
N SER A 201 14.47 0.68 -11.45
CA SER A 201 13.43 0.63 -12.49
C SER A 201 13.09 -0.80 -12.96
N ASP A 202 13.34 -1.80 -12.10
CA ASP A 202 13.13 -3.22 -12.36
C ASP A 202 12.06 -3.76 -11.43
N ILE A 203 10.94 -4.23 -12.00
CA ILE A 203 9.80 -4.76 -11.26
C ILE A 203 10.17 -6.03 -10.50
N ASN A 204 10.85 -6.98 -11.17
CA ASN A 204 11.23 -8.27 -10.59
C ASN A 204 12.14 -8.09 -9.37
N ASN A 205 13.20 -7.29 -9.54
CA ASN A 205 14.10 -6.98 -8.45
C ASN A 205 13.35 -6.27 -7.32
N SER A 206 12.43 -5.36 -7.65
CA SER A 206 11.70 -4.59 -6.64
C SER A 206 10.74 -5.44 -5.81
N VAL A 207 10.08 -6.42 -6.43
CA VAL A 207 9.24 -7.41 -5.74
C VAL A 207 10.09 -8.29 -4.81
N THR A 208 11.21 -8.80 -5.30
CA THR A 208 12.13 -9.63 -4.50
C THR A 208 12.66 -8.86 -3.28
N VAL A 209 13.09 -7.62 -3.48
CA VAL A 209 13.56 -6.74 -2.39
C VAL A 209 12.43 -6.45 -1.41
N ALA A 210 11.19 -6.22 -1.89
CA ALA A 210 10.04 -5.95 -1.05
C ALA A 210 9.76 -7.13 -0.11
N HIS A 211 9.68 -8.35 -0.62
CA HIS A 211 9.49 -9.56 0.20
C HIS A 211 10.60 -9.75 1.26
N ASN A 212 11.86 -9.63 0.83
CA ASN A 212 13.00 -9.77 1.76
C ASN A 212 12.97 -8.71 2.87
N THR A 213 12.53 -7.50 2.56
CA THR A 213 12.44 -6.41 3.53
C THR A 213 11.30 -6.65 4.51
N VAL A 214 10.11 -7.03 4.02
CA VAL A 214 8.97 -7.35 4.88
C VAL A 214 9.32 -8.48 5.84
N SER A 215 9.89 -9.59 5.33
CA SER A 215 10.31 -10.71 6.18
C SER A 215 11.27 -10.28 7.29
N LYS A 216 12.24 -9.42 6.98
CA LYS A 216 13.18 -8.89 7.99
C LYS A 216 12.49 -8.00 9.02
N LEU A 217 11.60 -7.10 8.59
CA LEU A 217 10.91 -6.18 9.48
C LEU A 217 9.98 -6.93 10.42
N LEU A 218 9.18 -7.87 9.91
CA LEU A 218 8.27 -8.68 10.72
C LEU A 218 9.01 -9.55 11.74
N ASN A 219 10.17 -10.11 11.38
CA ASN A 219 10.99 -10.88 12.31
C ASN A 219 11.69 -10.03 13.39
N ASN A 220 11.88 -8.73 13.16
CA ASN A 220 12.52 -7.84 14.14
C ASN A 220 11.51 -7.18 15.10
N GLU A 221 10.22 -7.20 14.80
CA GLU A 221 9.16 -6.67 15.66
C GLU A 221 8.67 -7.69 16.71
N ASN A 222 9.13 -8.94 16.63
CA ASN A 222 8.89 -10.02 17.59
C ASN A 222 10.13 -10.23 18.47
#